data_7e4e81693f87181668edac2fc0bf2297
#
_entry.id   7e4e81693f87181668edac2fc0bf2297
#
_cell.length_a   1.000
_cell.length_b   1.000
_cell.length_c   1.000
_cell.angle_alpha   90.00
_cell.angle_beta   90.00
_cell.angle_gamma   90.00
#
_symmetry.space_group_name_H-M   'P 1'
#
loop_
_entity.id
_entity.type
_entity.pdbx_description
1 polymer ?
#
loop_
_entity_poly.entity_id
_entity_poly.type
_entity_poly.pdbx_seq_one_letter_code
_entity_poly.pdbx_strand_id
1 'polypeptide(L)'
;MNIGQASRATGVSTKMIRYYESVGLIRPADRTDSNYRDFGERDVNELRFIRRARNLGFPVEEITRLLALWRDRERPSREVKAVAEKHVADLDARIAEMQGMADALRTLADCCAGDDRPDCPILTDLAAPPA
;
A
#
# COMPACT_ATOMS: atom_id res chain seq x y z
N MET A 1 -12.91 22.92 -1.11
CA MET A 1 -13.66 22.02 -2.03
C MET A 1 -14.38 20.93 -1.23
N ASN A 2 -15.44 20.40 -1.78
CA ASN A 2 -16.18 19.31 -1.14
C ASN A 2 -15.45 17.96 -1.31
N ILE A 3 -15.96 16.90 -0.65
CA ILE A 3 -15.30 15.59 -0.68
C ILE A 3 -15.21 14.99 -2.09
N GLY A 4 -16.23 15.18 -2.92
CA GLY A 4 -16.22 14.70 -4.30
C GLY A 4 -15.15 15.39 -5.15
N GLN A 5 -15.00 16.70 -4.97
CA GLN A 5 -13.97 17.48 -5.64
C GLN A 5 -12.57 17.08 -5.15
N ALA A 6 -12.39 16.88 -3.84
CA ALA A 6 -11.16 16.41 -3.26
C ALA A 6 -10.78 15.02 -3.78
N SER A 7 -11.75 14.12 -3.90
CA SER A 7 -11.57 12.80 -4.48
C SER A 7 -11.06 12.88 -5.92
N ARG A 8 -11.69 13.70 -6.74
CA ARG A 8 -11.26 13.87 -8.15
C ARG A 8 -9.86 14.49 -8.25
N ALA A 9 -9.56 15.47 -7.40
CA ALA A 9 -8.27 16.16 -7.41
C ALA A 9 -7.10 15.27 -6.94
N THR A 10 -7.36 14.30 -6.09
CA THR A 10 -6.33 13.45 -5.46
C THR A 10 -6.29 12.03 -5.99
N GLY A 11 -7.37 11.56 -6.59
CA GLY A 11 -7.53 10.17 -6.98
C GLY A 11 -7.81 9.24 -5.80
N VAL A 12 -8.04 9.76 -4.61
CA VAL A 12 -8.44 8.99 -3.43
C VAL A 12 -9.96 8.94 -3.37
N SER A 13 -10.54 7.74 -3.21
CA SER A 13 -12.00 7.60 -3.15
C SER A 13 -12.59 8.34 -1.95
N THR A 14 -13.84 8.78 -2.06
CA THR A 14 -14.52 9.44 -0.95
C THR A 14 -14.60 8.57 0.29
N LYS A 15 -14.77 7.26 0.10
CA LYS A 15 -14.76 6.27 1.18
C LYS A 15 -13.41 6.27 1.91
N MET A 16 -12.31 6.27 1.16
CA MET A 16 -10.97 6.26 1.76
C MET A 16 -10.64 7.59 2.42
N ILE A 17 -11.09 8.72 1.87
CA ILE A 17 -10.93 10.03 2.51
C ILE A 17 -11.58 10.03 3.89
N ARG A 18 -12.83 9.56 3.98
CA ARG A 18 -13.54 9.45 5.26
C ARG A 18 -12.81 8.52 6.24
N TYR A 19 -12.31 7.41 5.74
CA TYR A 19 -11.54 6.47 6.55
C TYR A 19 -10.26 7.11 7.10
N TYR A 20 -9.49 7.80 6.27
CA TYR A 20 -8.26 8.46 6.72
C TYR A 20 -8.53 9.55 7.75
N GLU A 21 -9.61 10.27 7.59
CA GLU A 21 -10.07 11.26 8.58
C GLU A 21 -10.47 10.56 9.89
N SER A 22 -11.19 9.44 9.81
CA SER A 22 -11.69 8.72 10.98
C SER A 22 -10.59 8.09 11.83
N VAL A 23 -9.50 7.64 11.21
CA VAL A 23 -8.35 7.03 11.91
C VAL A 23 -7.27 8.04 12.28
N GLY A 24 -7.49 9.31 11.98
CA GLY A 24 -6.55 10.38 12.34
C GLY A 24 -5.31 10.48 11.47
N LEU A 25 -5.29 9.81 10.31
CA LEU A 25 -4.18 9.93 9.36
C LEU A 25 -4.10 11.35 8.78
N ILE A 26 -5.25 11.92 8.50
CA ILE A 26 -5.39 13.34 8.17
C ILE A 26 -6.25 14.01 9.24
N ARG A 27 -6.05 15.32 9.44
CA ARG A 27 -6.90 16.09 10.35
C ARG A 27 -8.33 16.13 9.79
N PRO A 28 -9.36 16.26 10.66
CA PRO A 28 -10.71 16.50 10.18
C PRO A 28 -10.75 17.75 9.31
N ALA A 29 -11.46 17.66 8.17
CA ALA A 29 -11.66 18.82 7.30
C ALA A 29 -12.47 19.88 8.01
N ASP A 30 -12.19 21.14 7.75
CA ASP A 30 -13.04 22.26 8.18
C ASP A 30 -14.45 22.06 7.61
N ARG A 31 -15.44 22.63 8.29
CA ARG A 31 -16.83 22.55 7.86
C ARG A 31 -17.30 23.91 7.33
N THR A 32 -18.14 23.88 6.32
CA THR A 32 -18.87 25.07 5.86
C THR A 32 -19.96 25.43 6.88
N ASP A 33 -20.56 26.60 6.75
CA ASP A 33 -21.70 27.02 7.57
C ASP A 33 -22.88 26.05 7.49
N SER A 34 -23.00 25.34 6.36
CA SER A 34 -24.01 24.29 6.16
C SER A 34 -23.57 22.91 6.66
N ASN A 35 -22.47 22.85 7.41
CA ASN A 35 -21.92 21.63 8.02
C ASN A 35 -21.39 20.58 7.00
N TYR A 36 -21.04 20.99 5.79
CA TYR A 36 -20.36 20.12 4.82
C TYR A 36 -18.83 20.25 4.96
N ARG A 37 -18.11 19.18 4.65
CA ARG A 37 -16.65 19.18 4.63
C ARG A 37 -16.11 20.15 3.59
N ASP A 38 -15.11 20.93 3.98
CA ASP A 38 -14.42 21.86 3.12
C ASP A 38 -12.91 21.57 3.13
N PHE A 39 -12.44 20.87 2.10
CA PHE A 39 -11.04 20.47 1.97
C PHE A 39 -10.22 21.61 1.35
N GLY A 40 -9.16 21.99 2.04
CA GLY A 40 -8.22 23.01 1.57
C GLY A 40 -7.04 22.41 0.81
N GLU A 41 -6.15 23.29 0.36
CA GLU A 41 -4.94 22.92 -0.38
C GLU A 41 -4.05 21.95 0.41
N ARG A 42 -3.88 22.20 1.72
CA ARG A 42 -3.13 21.31 2.61
C ARG A 42 -3.71 19.90 2.63
N ASP A 43 -5.02 19.80 2.76
CA ASP A 43 -5.71 18.50 2.80
C ASP A 43 -5.52 17.75 1.47
N VAL A 44 -5.62 18.44 0.36
CA VAL A 44 -5.41 17.86 -0.97
C VAL A 44 -3.96 17.36 -1.12
N ASN A 45 -2.99 18.15 -0.69
CA ASN A 45 -1.57 17.77 -0.77
C ASN A 45 -1.28 16.56 0.10
N GLU A 46 -1.83 16.49 1.31
CA GLU A 46 -1.68 15.34 2.19
C GLU A 46 -2.33 14.07 1.61
N LEU A 47 -3.50 14.19 1.01
CA LEU A 47 -4.17 13.06 0.36
C LEU A 47 -3.39 12.54 -0.85
N ARG A 48 -2.81 13.44 -1.66
CA ARG A 48 -1.93 13.04 -2.77
C ARG A 48 -0.69 12.31 -2.27
N PHE A 49 -0.11 12.80 -1.19
CA PHE A 49 1.03 12.15 -0.53
C PHE A 49 0.68 10.74 -0.07
N ILE A 50 -0.45 10.58 0.61
CA ILE A 50 -0.92 9.28 1.09
C ILE A 50 -1.13 8.32 -0.08
N ARG A 51 -1.78 8.78 -1.14
CA ARG A 51 -2.00 7.94 -2.31
C ARG A 51 -0.69 7.45 -2.91
N ARG A 52 0.28 8.35 -3.09
CA ARG A 52 1.58 7.99 -3.66
C ARG A 52 2.31 6.97 -2.79
N ALA A 53 2.32 7.21 -1.48
CA ALA A 53 2.95 6.29 -0.53
C ALA A 53 2.27 4.91 -0.53
N ARG A 54 0.94 4.88 -0.61
CA ARG A 54 0.19 3.63 -0.75
C ARG A 54 0.54 2.89 -2.03
N ASN A 55 0.66 3.61 -3.13
CA ASN A 55 1.05 3.01 -4.42
C ASN A 55 2.47 2.44 -4.41
N LEU A 56 3.33 2.96 -3.54
CA LEU A 56 4.68 2.43 -3.31
C LEU A 56 4.70 1.30 -2.27
N GLY A 57 3.54 0.91 -1.76
CA GLY A 57 3.39 -0.23 -0.86
C GLY A 57 3.63 0.07 0.62
N PHE A 58 3.77 1.33 1.02
CA PHE A 58 3.92 1.67 2.44
C PHE A 58 2.67 1.30 3.22
N PRO A 59 2.81 0.61 4.37
CA PRO A 59 1.68 0.38 5.27
C PRO A 59 1.27 1.69 5.95
N VAL A 60 0.04 1.73 6.47
CA VAL A 60 -0.54 2.95 7.08
C VAL A 60 0.33 3.51 8.20
N GLU A 61 0.91 2.65 9.03
CA GLU A 61 1.79 3.05 10.14
C GLU A 61 3.01 3.82 9.63
N GLU A 62 3.61 3.36 8.53
CA GLU A 62 4.75 4.02 7.91
C GLU A 62 4.35 5.33 7.24
N ILE A 63 3.16 5.38 6.64
CA ILE A 63 2.61 6.61 6.05
C ILE A 63 2.37 7.65 7.14
N THR A 64 1.84 7.25 8.28
CA THR A 64 1.66 8.14 9.44
C THR A 64 2.98 8.77 9.85
N ARG A 65 4.03 7.97 9.93
CA ARG A 65 5.38 8.45 10.27
C ARG A 65 5.93 9.40 9.20
N LEU A 66 5.77 9.06 7.92
CA LEU A 66 6.21 9.91 6.81
C LEU A 66 5.48 11.26 6.80
N LEU A 67 4.18 11.27 7.07
CA LEU A 67 3.41 12.51 7.17
C LEU A 67 3.89 13.37 8.34
N ALA A 68 4.16 12.77 9.49
CA ALA A 68 4.70 13.49 10.64
C ALA A 68 6.05 14.13 10.30
N LEU A 69 6.93 13.40 9.62
CA LEU A 69 8.22 13.93 9.17
C LEU A 69 8.03 15.05 8.14
N TRP A 70 7.09 14.91 7.22
CA TRP A 70 6.82 15.95 6.23
C TRP A 70 6.33 17.25 6.87
N ARG A 71 5.48 17.15 7.90
CA ARG A 71 4.96 18.30 8.65
C ARG A 71 6.04 18.98 9.49
N ASP A 72 7.07 18.26 9.89
CA ASP A 72 8.21 18.79 10.66
C ASP A 72 9.23 19.39 9.70
N ARG A 73 9.30 20.71 9.69
CA ARG A 73 10.23 21.45 8.81
C ARG A 73 11.69 21.37 9.24
N GLU A 74 11.94 20.95 10.46
CA GLU A 74 13.29 20.79 11.02
C GLU A 74 13.78 19.34 10.96
N ARG A 75 13.03 18.46 10.32
CA ARG A 75 13.36 17.05 10.21
C ARG A 75 14.72 16.82 9.56
N PRO A 76 15.55 15.93 10.09
CA PRO A 76 16.74 15.49 9.37
C PRO A 76 16.34 14.52 8.25
N SER A 77 16.92 14.70 7.08
CA SER A 77 16.64 13.82 5.93
C SER A 77 17.04 12.37 6.16
N ARG A 78 17.98 12.11 7.09
CA ARG A 78 18.38 10.75 7.46
C ARG A 78 17.21 9.92 8.03
N GLU A 79 16.26 10.56 8.72
CA GLU A 79 15.09 9.85 9.25
C GLU A 79 14.13 9.42 8.14
N VAL A 80 13.91 10.29 7.16
CA VAL A 80 13.12 9.96 5.98
C VAL A 80 13.78 8.84 5.19
N LYS A 81 15.09 8.93 4.99
CA LYS A 81 15.87 7.91 4.30
C LYS A 81 15.78 6.54 5.01
N ALA A 82 15.84 6.55 6.34
CA ALA A 82 15.73 5.31 7.12
C ALA A 82 14.37 4.61 6.94
N VAL A 83 13.28 5.38 6.88
CA VAL A 83 11.95 4.83 6.62
C VAL A 83 11.89 4.20 5.22
N ALA A 84 12.42 4.91 4.23
CA ALA A 84 12.46 4.41 2.85
C ALA A 84 13.32 3.16 2.71
N GLU A 85 14.49 3.12 3.33
CA GLU A 85 15.40 1.97 3.28
C GLU A 85 14.79 0.73 3.95
N LYS A 86 14.12 0.91 5.08
CA LYS A 86 13.40 -0.18 5.73
C LYS A 86 12.33 -0.75 4.82
N HIS A 87 11.58 0.11 4.14
CA HIS A 87 10.54 -0.34 3.21
C HIS A 87 11.14 -1.07 2.01
N VAL A 88 12.27 -0.61 1.49
CA VAL A 88 12.99 -1.33 0.41
C VAL A 88 13.39 -2.72 0.88
N ALA A 89 13.91 -2.87 2.09
CA ALA A 89 14.27 -4.18 2.63
C ALA A 89 13.05 -5.10 2.76
N ASP A 90 11.91 -4.57 3.21
CA ASP A 90 10.67 -5.32 3.29
C ASP A 90 10.17 -5.75 1.90
N LEU A 91 10.27 -4.88 0.89
CA LEU A 91 9.91 -5.22 -0.48
C LEU A 91 10.85 -6.28 -1.07
N ASP A 92 12.15 -6.16 -0.83
CA ASP A 92 13.13 -7.14 -1.31
C ASP A 92 12.86 -8.53 -0.72
N ALA A 93 12.49 -8.59 0.57
CA ALA A 93 12.10 -9.85 1.20
C ALA A 93 10.85 -10.45 0.55
N ARG A 94 9.85 -9.64 0.23
CA ARG A 94 8.63 -10.09 -0.46
C ARG A 94 8.93 -10.56 -1.89
N ILE A 95 9.81 -9.86 -2.59
CA ILE A 95 10.26 -10.26 -3.93
C ILE A 95 10.92 -11.64 -3.88
N ALA A 96 11.80 -11.87 -2.90
CA ALA A 96 12.46 -13.16 -2.71
C ALA A 96 11.45 -14.28 -2.42
N GLU A 97 10.46 -14.02 -1.57
CA GLU A 97 9.39 -14.99 -1.29
C GLU A 97 8.58 -15.32 -2.55
N MET A 98 8.20 -14.31 -3.32
CA MET A 98 7.46 -14.50 -4.56
C MET A 98 8.29 -15.25 -5.59
N GLN A 99 9.59 -14.97 -5.67
CA GLN A 99 10.51 -15.71 -6.56
C GLN A 99 10.56 -17.19 -6.16
N GLY A 100 10.62 -17.48 -4.86
CA GLY A 100 10.58 -18.85 -4.36
C GLY A 100 9.29 -19.58 -4.76
N MET A 101 8.14 -18.92 -4.66
CA MET A 101 6.86 -19.48 -5.09
C MET A 101 6.85 -19.76 -6.60
N ALA A 102 7.33 -18.81 -7.39
CA ALA A 102 7.40 -18.96 -8.83
C ALA A 102 8.34 -20.11 -9.23
N ASP A 103 9.50 -20.20 -8.59
CA ASP A 103 10.47 -21.26 -8.88
C ASP A 103 9.94 -22.64 -8.52
N ALA A 104 9.23 -22.76 -7.38
CA ALA A 104 8.60 -24.00 -6.97
C ALA A 104 7.56 -24.45 -8.00
N LEU A 105 6.70 -23.54 -8.47
CA LEU A 105 5.69 -23.85 -9.47
C LEU A 105 6.30 -24.18 -10.83
N ARG A 106 7.38 -23.51 -11.23
CA ARG A 106 8.09 -23.83 -12.48
C ARG A 106 8.66 -25.23 -12.45
N THR A 107 9.27 -25.62 -11.33
CA THR A 107 9.82 -26.97 -11.16
C THR A 107 8.72 -28.01 -11.30
N LEU A 108 7.57 -27.81 -10.64
CA LEU A 108 6.43 -28.71 -10.75
C LEU A 108 5.86 -28.75 -12.16
N ALA A 109 5.75 -27.61 -12.82
CA ALA A 109 5.25 -27.53 -14.21
C ALA A 109 6.19 -28.23 -15.19
N ASP A 110 7.50 -28.09 -15.01
CA ASP A 110 8.50 -28.76 -15.85
C ASP A 110 8.46 -30.28 -15.71
N CYS A 111 8.03 -30.78 -14.54
CA CYS A 111 7.87 -32.22 -14.30
C CYS A 111 6.53 -32.77 -14.84
N CYS A 112 5.60 -31.89 -15.22
CA CYS A 112 4.30 -32.28 -15.76
C CYS A 112 4.38 -32.42 -17.28
N ALA A 113 3.89 -33.55 -17.83
CA ALA A 113 3.89 -33.78 -19.26
C ALA A 113 2.93 -32.84 -20.02
N GLY A 114 1.92 -32.30 -19.38
CA GLY A 114 0.97 -31.38 -19.99
C GLY A 114 0.10 -32.03 -21.07
N ASP A 115 -0.15 -33.32 -20.95
CA ASP A 115 -0.97 -34.09 -21.90
C ASP A 115 -2.30 -34.51 -21.29
N ASP A 116 -3.04 -35.39 -21.98
CA ASP A 116 -4.35 -35.84 -21.57
C ASP A 116 -4.34 -36.88 -20.43
N ARG A 117 -3.15 -37.32 -20.00
CA ARG A 117 -3.03 -38.27 -18.89
C ARG A 117 -3.36 -37.62 -17.57
N PRO A 118 -4.00 -38.37 -16.64
CA PRO A 118 -4.39 -37.79 -15.34
C PRO A 118 -3.23 -37.57 -14.38
N ASP A 119 -2.06 -38.12 -14.64
CA ASP A 119 -0.88 -37.95 -13.77
C ASP A 119 -0.42 -36.50 -13.71
N CYS A 120 -0.40 -35.94 -12.53
CA CYS A 120 -0.05 -34.53 -12.35
C CYS A 120 0.81 -34.33 -11.11
N PRO A 121 2.14 -34.14 -11.26
CA PRO A 121 3.02 -33.87 -10.12
C PRO A 121 2.62 -32.64 -9.34
N ILE A 122 2.03 -31.64 -10.00
CA ILE A 122 1.56 -30.41 -9.33
C ILE A 122 0.49 -30.73 -8.30
N LEU A 123 -0.56 -31.45 -8.72
CA LEU A 123 -1.66 -31.84 -7.82
C LEU A 123 -1.18 -32.76 -6.71
N THR A 124 -0.29 -33.68 -7.03
CA THR A 124 0.29 -34.60 -6.05
C THR A 124 1.08 -33.85 -4.97
N ASP A 125 1.89 -32.88 -5.39
CA ASP A 125 2.66 -32.06 -4.45
C ASP A 125 1.78 -31.20 -3.56
N LEU A 126 0.78 -30.55 -4.14
CA LEU A 126 -0.14 -29.69 -3.38
C LEU A 126 -0.98 -30.48 -2.37
N ALA A 127 -1.27 -31.77 -2.66
CA ALA A 127 -2.02 -32.64 -1.79
C ALA A 127 -1.14 -33.38 -0.76
N ALA A 128 0.19 -33.25 -0.88
CA ALA A 128 1.10 -33.96 0.02
C ALA A 128 1.00 -33.42 1.47
N PRO A 129 1.20 -34.26 2.50
CA PRO A 129 1.24 -33.79 3.87
C PRO A 129 2.44 -32.85 4.08
N PRO A 130 2.38 -31.90 5.04
CA PRO A 130 3.51 -31.05 5.36
C PRO A 130 4.70 -31.86 5.87
N ALA A 131 5.91 -31.39 5.53
CA ALA A 131 7.15 -32.04 5.94
C ALA A 131 7.38 -31.89 7.45
#